data_65926d63bf9f8102a7446b1786927ee0
#
_entry.id   65926d63bf9f8102a7446b1786927ee0
#
_cell.length_a   1.000
_cell.length_b   1.000
_cell.length_c   1.000
_cell.angle_alpha   90.00
_cell.angle_beta   90.00
_cell.angle_gamma   90.00
#
_symmetry.space_group_name_H-M   'P 1'
#
loop_
_entity.id
_entity.type
_entity.pdbx_description
1 polymer ?
#
loop_
_entity_poly.entity_id
_entity_poly.type
_entity_poly.pdbx_seq_one_letter_code
_entity_poly.pdbx_strand_id
1 'polypeptide(L)'
;PGNTTDNSYSYRSPHSWFQIKMLSKMYFDLSDNFKIGLRGDVFYSFQELFDTYKPSILNAGVYAPTIETLTQYIPEYRSNKYFAFGLGGIYSLQTILNVNLSMRLDAYIYAPIQQILTEDNLVPYYGELLKTTYLISSASVVLKTPIGPLSLIFSYHQRDDQNINPFSFSLNFGYAILNNRNIEK
;
A
#
# COMPACT_ATOMS: atom_id res chain seq x y z
N PRO A 1 -29.35 8.61 49.08
CA PRO A 1 -28.94 9.55 48.05
C PRO A 1 -28.02 8.88 47.08
N GLY A 2 -28.60 8.51 45.90
CA GLY A 2 -27.88 7.79 44.86
C GLY A 2 -27.17 8.82 44.00
N ASN A 3 -25.85 8.62 43.81
CA ASN A 3 -25.07 9.32 42.78
C ASN A 3 -25.42 8.69 41.44
N THR A 4 -26.26 9.39 40.68
CA THR A 4 -26.37 9.14 39.23
C THR A 4 -25.14 9.78 38.60
N THR A 5 -24.14 8.93 38.21
CA THR A 5 -23.10 9.34 37.29
C THR A 5 -23.75 9.54 35.94
N ASP A 6 -23.99 10.82 35.58
CA ASP A 6 -24.34 11.18 34.22
C ASP A 6 -23.18 10.81 33.30
N ASN A 7 -23.29 9.63 32.67
CA ASN A 7 -22.50 9.29 31.48
C ASN A 7 -23.04 10.10 30.30
N SER A 8 -22.75 11.38 30.26
CA SER A 8 -22.94 12.19 29.06
C SER A 8 -21.92 11.73 28.01
N TYR A 9 -22.29 10.73 27.20
CA TYR A 9 -21.62 10.49 25.95
C TYR A 9 -21.83 11.73 25.08
N SER A 10 -20.81 12.57 25.04
CA SER A 10 -20.80 13.68 24.07
C SER A 10 -20.73 13.03 22.70
N TYR A 11 -21.86 12.97 22.01
CA TYR A 11 -21.88 12.68 20.59
C TYR A 11 -21.07 13.79 19.90
N ARG A 12 -19.81 13.48 19.54
CA ARG A 12 -19.05 14.36 18.67
C ARG A 12 -19.80 14.46 17.35
N SER A 13 -20.03 15.68 16.90
CA SER A 13 -20.59 15.97 15.58
C SER A 13 -19.81 15.21 14.51
N PRO A 14 -20.46 14.69 13.47
CA PRO A 14 -19.81 13.98 12.40
C PRO A 14 -18.74 14.89 11.77
N HIS A 15 -17.48 14.50 11.89
CA HIS A 15 -16.40 15.20 11.25
C HIS A 15 -16.42 14.88 9.75
N SER A 16 -16.66 15.89 8.94
CA SER A 16 -16.47 15.78 7.49
C SER A 16 -15.03 16.12 7.16
N TRP A 17 -14.35 15.27 6.40
CA TRP A 17 -13.00 15.53 5.89
C TRP A 17 -12.95 15.33 4.38
N PHE A 18 -11.97 15.98 3.77
CA PHE A 18 -11.72 15.90 2.36
C PHE A 18 -10.39 15.17 2.10
N GLN A 19 -10.36 14.33 1.07
CA GLN A 19 -9.18 13.58 0.68
C GLN A 19 -8.90 13.77 -0.81
N ILE A 20 -7.63 13.92 -1.15
CA ILE A 20 -7.16 13.98 -2.55
C ILE A 20 -6.16 12.84 -2.74
N LYS A 21 -6.38 12.03 -3.75
CA LYS A 21 -5.43 11.02 -4.19
C LYS A 21 -5.12 11.21 -5.67
N MET A 22 -3.83 11.30 -5.99
CA MET A 22 -3.33 11.35 -7.36
C MET A 22 -2.44 10.13 -7.61
N LEU A 23 -2.76 9.37 -8.64
CA LEU A 23 -2.00 8.20 -9.05
C LEU A 23 -1.63 8.34 -10.53
N SER A 24 -0.34 8.27 -10.83
CA SER A 24 0.20 8.23 -12.18
C SER A 24 0.90 6.89 -12.42
N LYS A 25 0.65 6.27 -13.56
CA LYS A 25 1.37 5.06 -14.01
C LYS A 25 1.73 5.24 -15.48
N MET A 26 2.99 5.04 -15.81
CA MET A 26 3.50 5.12 -17.17
C MET A 26 4.30 3.86 -17.47
N TYR A 27 4.19 3.35 -18.69
CA TYR A 27 4.96 2.20 -19.17
C TYR A 27 5.68 2.58 -20.47
N PHE A 28 6.92 2.17 -20.57
CA PHE A 28 7.78 2.40 -21.72
C PHE A 28 8.30 1.07 -22.26
N ASP A 29 8.05 0.80 -23.53
CA ASP A 29 8.61 -0.35 -24.22
C ASP A 29 10.05 -0.04 -24.63
N LEU A 30 11.02 -0.69 -23.98
CA LEU A 30 12.44 -0.56 -24.33
C LEU A 30 12.88 -1.54 -25.41
N SER A 31 12.22 -2.68 -25.45
CA SER A 31 12.38 -3.70 -26.51
C SER A 31 11.11 -4.56 -26.58
N ASP A 32 11.03 -5.45 -27.59
CA ASP A 32 9.91 -6.38 -27.75
C ASP A 32 9.65 -7.23 -26.51
N ASN A 33 10.70 -7.47 -25.72
CA ASN A 33 10.64 -8.34 -24.55
C ASN A 33 10.74 -7.61 -23.22
N PHE A 34 11.06 -6.28 -23.21
CA PHE A 34 11.32 -5.59 -21.97
C PHE A 34 10.59 -4.23 -21.90
N LYS A 35 9.85 -4.06 -20.80
CA LYS A 35 9.11 -2.83 -20.48
C LYS A 35 9.54 -2.29 -19.12
N ILE A 36 9.64 -0.96 -19.03
CA ILE A 36 9.83 -0.24 -17.75
C ILE A 36 8.55 0.47 -17.38
N GLY A 37 8.16 0.37 -16.10
CA GLY A 37 7.04 1.07 -15.53
C GLY A 37 7.49 2.10 -14.50
N LEU A 38 6.89 3.27 -14.54
CA LEU A 38 7.02 4.30 -13.52
C LEU A 38 5.68 4.48 -12.83
N ARG A 39 5.70 4.67 -11.52
CA ARG A 39 4.51 4.97 -10.71
C ARG A 39 4.79 6.14 -9.78
N GLY A 40 3.87 7.11 -9.76
CA GLY A 40 3.82 8.17 -8.76
C GLY A 40 2.50 8.12 -8.02
N ASP A 41 2.51 8.25 -6.71
CA ASP A 41 1.32 8.25 -5.86
C ASP A 41 1.44 9.36 -4.83
N VAL A 42 0.44 10.23 -4.75
CA VAL A 42 0.36 11.34 -3.80
C VAL A 42 -1.00 11.27 -3.13
N PHE A 43 -1.01 11.31 -1.82
CA PHE A 43 -2.21 11.32 -1.01
C PHE A 43 -2.17 12.44 0.02
N TYR A 44 -3.27 13.14 0.14
CA TYR A 44 -3.46 14.19 1.12
C TYR A 44 -4.86 14.12 1.71
N SER A 45 -4.95 14.00 3.03
CA SER A 45 -6.19 14.03 3.79
C SER A 45 -6.16 15.17 4.79
N PHE A 46 -7.28 15.88 4.90
CA PHE A 46 -7.51 16.90 5.94
C PHE A 46 -8.09 16.31 7.22
N GLN A 47 -8.14 14.98 7.30
CA GLN A 47 -8.64 14.29 8.47
C GLN A 47 -7.74 14.56 9.68
N GLU A 48 -8.34 15.00 10.77
CA GLU A 48 -7.71 15.12 12.07
C GLU A 48 -7.51 13.74 12.71
N LEU A 49 -6.59 13.64 13.65
CA LEU A 49 -6.44 12.43 14.44
C LEU A 49 -7.65 12.24 15.36
N PHE A 50 -8.07 11.00 15.52
CA PHE A 50 -9.09 10.63 16.50
C PHE A 50 -8.50 10.61 17.91
N ASP A 51 -9.34 10.48 18.92
CA ASP A 51 -8.92 10.46 20.33
C ASP A 51 -7.99 9.29 20.68
N THR A 52 -8.04 8.21 19.89
CA THR A 52 -7.21 7.04 20.10
C THR A 52 -6.47 6.63 18.83
N TYR A 53 -5.36 5.90 19.01
CA TYR A 53 -4.47 5.50 17.92
C TYR A 53 -5.15 4.60 16.88
N LYS A 54 -5.85 3.56 17.32
CA LYS A 54 -6.45 2.59 16.40
C LYS A 54 -7.41 3.21 15.38
N PRO A 55 -8.40 4.01 15.75
CA PRO A 55 -9.23 4.71 14.77
C PRO A 55 -8.44 5.64 13.87
N SER A 56 -7.45 6.36 14.40
CA SER A 56 -6.62 7.27 13.63
C SER A 56 -5.86 6.56 12.52
N ILE A 57 -5.19 5.45 12.84
CA ILE A 57 -4.39 4.70 11.85
C ILE A 57 -5.26 3.89 10.89
N LEU A 58 -6.41 3.36 11.33
CA LEU A 58 -7.31 2.59 10.46
C LEU A 58 -8.00 3.46 9.40
N ASN A 59 -8.31 4.71 9.72
CA ASN A 59 -8.93 5.66 8.79
C ASN A 59 -7.90 6.46 7.98
N ALA A 60 -6.61 6.37 8.30
CA ALA A 60 -5.55 7.00 7.52
C ALA A 60 -5.41 6.36 6.13
N GLY A 61 -4.95 7.15 5.16
CA GLY A 61 -4.69 6.67 3.81
C GLY A 61 -3.66 5.55 3.78
N VAL A 62 -3.95 4.51 3.01
CA VAL A 62 -3.08 3.35 2.84
C VAL A 62 -2.28 3.47 1.56
N TYR A 63 -0.96 3.29 1.66
CA TYR A 63 -0.13 3.05 0.49
C TYR A 63 -0.01 1.54 0.23
N ALA A 64 -0.63 1.08 -0.83
CA ALA A 64 -0.66 -0.34 -1.19
C ALA A 64 -0.31 -0.52 -2.67
N PRO A 65 1.00 -0.58 -3.00
CA PRO A 65 1.45 -0.76 -4.38
C PRO A 65 1.28 -2.20 -4.90
N THR A 66 1.28 -3.18 -4.01
CA THR A 66 1.18 -4.62 -4.32
C THR A 66 -0.09 -5.24 -3.72
N ILE A 67 -0.46 -6.43 -4.16
CA ILE A 67 -1.62 -7.17 -3.62
C ILE A 67 -1.39 -7.52 -2.14
N GLU A 68 -0.18 -7.89 -1.78
CA GLU A 68 0.19 -8.26 -0.41
C GLU A 68 0.01 -7.08 0.55
N THR A 69 0.38 -5.86 0.11
CA THR A 69 0.19 -4.66 0.94
C THR A 69 -1.27 -4.25 1.10
N LEU A 70 -2.17 -4.71 0.22
CA LEU A 70 -3.62 -4.54 0.37
C LEU A 70 -4.22 -5.50 1.39
N THR A 71 -3.69 -6.72 1.50
CA THR A 71 -4.24 -7.78 2.34
C THR A 71 -3.65 -7.80 3.74
N GLN A 72 -2.43 -7.30 3.90
CA GLN A 72 -1.74 -7.22 5.20
C GLN A 72 -2.01 -5.88 5.88
N TYR A 73 -2.24 -5.92 7.18
CA TYR A 73 -2.27 -4.71 7.99
C TYR A 73 -0.84 -4.28 8.32
N ILE A 74 -0.41 -3.18 7.70
CA ILE A 74 0.91 -2.57 7.89
C ILE A 74 0.70 -1.12 8.32
N PRO A 75 0.80 -0.82 9.62
CA PRO A 75 0.55 0.52 10.14
C PRO A 75 1.54 1.55 9.59
N GLU A 76 2.79 1.16 9.32
CA GLU A 76 3.84 2.02 8.78
C GLU A 76 3.48 2.59 7.40
N TYR A 77 2.66 1.88 6.61
CA TYR A 77 2.22 2.32 5.27
C TYR A 77 0.91 3.08 5.30
N ARG A 78 0.54 3.61 6.47
CA ARG A 78 -0.65 4.42 6.67
C ARG A 78 -0.30 5.82 7.14
N SER A 79 -0.78 6.81 6.42
CA SER A 79 -0.59 8.23 6.79
C SER A 79 -1.70 9.07 6.18
N ASN A 80 -2.01 10.19 6.83
CA ASN A 80 -2.93 11.18 6.29
C ASN A 80 -2.32 11.98 5.12
N LYS A 81 -0.99 11.97 5.00
CA LYS A 81 -0.28 12.69 3.93
C LYS A 81 0.97 11.92 3.53
N TYR A 82 1.08 11.54 2.26
CA TYR A 82 2.26 10.86 1.77
C TYR A 82 2.51 11.13 0.29
N PHE A 83 3.73 10.88 -0.12
CA PHE A 83 4.07 10.66 -1.52
C PHE A 83 4.83 9.33 -1.66
N ALA A 84 4.71 8.73 -2.84
CA ALA A 84 5.42 7.52 -3.15
C ALA A 84 5.81 7.48 -4.63
N PHE A 85 6.93 6.84 -4.88
CA PHE A 85 7.46 6.63 -6.22
C PHE A 85 7.77 5.14 -6.40
N GLY A 86 7.51 4.63 -7.60
CA GLY A 86 7.79 3.24 -7.95
C GLY A 86 8.43 3.11 -9.32
N LEU A 87 9.35 2.16 -9.40
CA LEU A 87 9.99 1.71 -10.63
C LEU A 87 9.73 0.22 -10.78
N GLY A 88 9.34 -0.21 -11.98
CA GLY A 88 9.13 -1.63 -12.29
C GLY A 88 9.71 -2.02 -13.63
N GLY A 89 10.17 -3.26 -13.73
CA GLY A 89 10.61 -3.89 -14.97
C GLY A 89 9.81 -5.15 -15.27
N ILE A 90 9.35 -5.30 -16.49
CA ILE A 90 8.66 -6.51 -16.97
C ILE A 90 9.47 -7.11 -18.12
N TYR A 91 9.89 -8.36 -17.96
CA TYR A 91 10.60 -9.11 -18.98
C TYR A 91 9.74 -10.29 -19.46
N SER A 92 9.45 -10.35 -20.75
CA SER A 92 8.67 -11.41 -21.39
C SER A 92 9.60 -12.47 -21.97
N LEU A 93 9.46 -13.71 -21.53
CA LEU A 93 10.22 -14.87 -22.01
C LEU A 93 9.56 -15.60 -23.17
N GLN A 94 8.42 -15.12 -23.67
CA GLN A 94 7.65 -15.76 -24.71
C GLN A 94 8.46 -16.02 -25.99
N THR A 95 9.30 -15.06 -26.37
CA THR A 95 10.12 -15.14 -27.59
C THR A 95 11.26 -16.15 -27.46
N ILE A 96 11.76 -16.41 -26.24
CA ILE A 96 12.94 -17.25 -26.00
C ILE A 96 12.55 -18.74 -25.81
N LEU A 97 11.49 -18.97 -25.04
CA LEU A 97 11.13 -20.33 -24.58
C LEU A 97 9.86 -20.89 -25.23
N ASN A 98 9.22 -20.15 -26.10
CA ASN A 98 7.90 -20.47 -26.66
C ASN A 98 6.82 -20.74 -25.58
N VAL A 99 7.03 -20.21 -24.38
CA VAL A 99 6.17 -20.33 -23.21
C VAL A 99 5.71 -18.92 -22.81
N ASN A 100 4.45 -18.77 -22.48
CA ASN A 100 3.87 -17.49 -22.05
C ASN A 100 4.30 -17.15 -20.60
N LEU A 101 5.60 -16.99 -20.39
CA LEU A 101 6.21 -16.67 -19.11
C LEU A 101 6.65 -15.21 -19.09
N SER A 102 6.39 -14.51 -18.01
CA SER A 102 6.89 -13.17 -17.76
C SER A 102 7.45 -13.04 -16.34
N MET A 103 8.53 -12.29 -16.22
CA MET A 103 9.13 -11.91 -14.94
C MET A 103 8.89 -10.43 -14.70
N ARG A 104 8.62 -10.06 -13.47
CA ARG A 104 8.43 -8.67 -13.08
C ARG A 104 9.20 -8.38 -11.80
N LEU A 105 9.91 -7.26 -11.80
CA LEU A 105 10.60 -6.70 -10.64
C LEU A 105 10.05 -5.31 -10.39
N ASP A 106 9.65 -5.03 -9.17
CA ASP A 106 9.16 -3.72 -8.77
C ASP A 106 9.87 -3.26 -7.50
N ALA A 107 10.16 -1.98 -7.43
CA ALA A 107 10.65 -1.31 -6.24
C ALA A 107 9.87 -0.02 -6.01
N TYR A 108 9.47 0.24 -4.77
CA TYR A 108 8.69 1.40 -4.39
C TYR A 108 9.30 2.05 -3.17
N ILE A 109 9.36 3.37 -3.20
CA ILE A 109 9.73 4.21 -2.07
C ILE A 109 8.46 4.90 -1.60
N TYR A 110 8.12 4.74 -0.33
CA TYR A 110 7.01 5.39 0.34
C TYR A 110 7.52 6.32 1.42
N ALA A 111 7.09 7.58 1.37
CA ALA A 111 7.47 8.60 2.33
C ALA A 111 6.22 9.27 2.90
N PRO A 112 5.81 8.91 4.13
CA PRO A 112 4.80 9.68 4.85
C PRO A 112 5.34 11.08 5.15
N ILE A 113 4.54 12.12 4.91
CA ILE A 113 4.93 13.48 5.28
C ILE A 113 5.06 13.58 6.81
N GLN A 114 4.14 12.95 7.52
CA GLN A 114 4.20 12.75 8.97
C GLN A 114 3.63 11.37 9.29
N GLN A 115 4.35 10.59 10.08
CA GLN A 115 3.83 9.34 10.62
C GLN A 115 2.80 9.60 11.71
N ILE A 116 1.83 8.70 11.84
CA ILE A 116 0.92 8.66 12.99
C ILE A 116 1.56 7.74 14.03
N LEU A 117 2.03 8.32 15.12
CA LEU A 117 2.71 7.64 16.21
C LEU A 117 1.83 7.58 17.45
N THR A 118 2.21 6.76 18.42
CA THR A 118 1.57 6.67 19.73
C THR A 118 2.58 6.31 20.79
N GLU A 119 2.36 6.82 21.98
CA GLU A 119 2.96 6.32 23.20
C GLU A 119 1.93 5.41 23.90
N ASP A 120 2.34 4.20 24.26
CA ASP A 120 1.51 3.19 24.96
C ASP A 120 0.17 2.83 24.27
N ASN A 121 0.11 2.94 22.94
CA ASN A 121 -1.07 2.65 22.12
C ASN A 121 -2.34 3.45 22.49
N LEU A 122 -2.21 4.58 23.12
CA LEU A 122 -3.33 5.39 23.58
C LEU A 122 -3.58 6.60 22.68
N VAL A 123 -2.88 7.68 22.92
CA VAL A 123 -3.12 8.96 22.21
C VAL A 123 -2.25 9.03 20.95
N PRO A 124 -2.82 9.25 19.76
CA PRO A 124 -2.04 9.44 18.56
C PRO A 124 -1.49 10.86 18.47
N TYR A 125 -0.29 10.96 17.89
CA TYR A 125 0.31 12.26 17.54
C TYR A 125 1.05 12.14 16.20
N TYR A 126 1.30 13.29 15.56
CA TYR A 126 2.09 13.33 14.35
C TYR A 126 3.58 13.38 14.69
N GLY A 127 4.34 12.49 14.08
CA GLY A 127 5.80 12.51 14.15
C GLY A 127 6.42 13.68 13.38
N GLU A 128 7.74 13.71 13.34
CA GLU A 128 8.50 14.71 12.61
C GLU A 128 8.25 14.64 11.10
N LEU A 129 8.39 15.78 10.42
CA LEU A 129 8.21 15.89 8.98
C LEU A 129 9.29 15.09 8.23
N LEU A 130 8.87 14.23 7.32
CA LEU A 130 9.72 13.48 6.36
C LEU A 130 10.88 12.70 7.02
N LYS A 131 10.71 12.30 8.28
CA LYS A 131 11.76 11.61 9.05
C LYS A 131 12.01 10.20 8.54
N THR A 132 10.99 9.53 8.05
CA THR A 132 11.04 8.12 7.67
C THR A 132 10.69 7.90 6.21
N THR A 133 11.34 6.90 5.63
CA THR A 133 11.07 6.46 4.26
C THR A 133 11.12 4.94 4.27
N TYR A 134 10.19 4.29 3.59
CA TYR A 134 10.06 2.84 3.54
C TYR A 134 10.29 2.34 2.13
N LEU A 135 11.06 1.26 2.03
CA LEU A 135 11.28 0.51 0.80
C LEU A 135 10.33 -0.69 0.74
N ILE A 136 9.68 -0.84 -0.39
CA ILE A 136 8.88 -2.01 -0.74
C ILE A 136 9.43 -2.53 -2.05
N SER A 137 9.71 -3.81 -2.14
CA SER A 137 10.12 -4.43 -3.40
C SER A 137 9.40 -5.75 -3.61
N SER A 138 9.19 -6.11 -4.87
CA SER A 138 8.61 -7.40 -5.22
C SER A 138 9.24 -7.96 -6.48
N ALA A 139 9.40 -9.29 -6.49
CA ALA A 139 9.77 -10.07 -7.66
C ALA A 139 8.66 -11.06 -7.94
N SER A 140 8.20 -11.13 -9.17
CA SER A 140 7.16 -12.08 -9.54
C SER A 140 7.47 -12.79 -10.86
N VAL A 141 7.01 -14.04 -10.94
CA VAL A 141 7.01 -14.85 -12.16
C VAL A 141 5.57 -15.19 -12.47
N VAL A 142 5.14 -14.89 -13.68
CA VAL A 142 3.76 -15.08 -14.13
C VAL A 142 3.76 -15.99 -15.36
N LEU A 143 3.15 -17.17 -15.22
CA LEU A 143 2.90 -18.11 -16.29
C LEU A 143 1.44 -17.94 -16.76
N LYS A 144 1.24 -17.54 -18.01
CA LYS A 144 -0.09 -17.46 -18.60
C LYS A 144 -0.50 -18.87 -19.06
N THR A 145 -1.58 -19.39 -18.49
CA THR A 145 -2.16 -20.68 -18.88
C THR A 145 -3.55 -20.47 -19.50
N PRO A 146 -4.08 -21.43 -20.27
CA PRO A 146 -5.43 -21.32 -20.84
C PRO A 146 -6.55 -21.15 -19.80
N ILE A 147 -6.34 -21.65 -18.59
CA ILE A 147 -7.32 -21.58 -17.49
C ILE A 147 -7.09 -20.40 -16.55
N GLY A 148 -6.07 -19.56 -16.80
CA GLY A 148 -5.76 -18.37 -16.04
C GLY A 148 -4.26 -18.27 -15.72
N PRO A 149 -3.79 -17.08 -15.31
CA PRO A 149 -2.40 -16.90 -14.94
C PRO A 149 -2.08 -17.59 -13.61
N LEU A 150 -0.93 -18.25 -13.56
CA LEU A 150 -0.29 -18.73 -12.34
C LEU A 150 0.84 -17.76 -12.01
N SER A 151 0.85 -17.20 -10.82
CA SER A 151 1.89 -16.26 -10.40
C SER A 151 2.50 -16.63 -9.06
N LEU A 152 3.83 -16.59 -9.01
CA LEU A 152 4.63 -16.64 -7.79
C LEU A 152 5.13 -15.25 -7.52
N ILE A 153 4.90 -14.76 -6.32
CA ILE A 153 5.31 -13.41 -5.91
C ILE A 153 6.12 -13.52 -4.62
N PHE A 154 7.28 -12.91 -4.62
CA PHE A 154 8.12 -12.73 -3.46
C PHE A 154 8.23 -11.23 -3.20
N SER A 155 7.90 -10.80 -1.99
CA SER A 155 7.87 -9.37 -1.64
C SER A 155 8.67 -9.10 -0.37
N TYR A 156 9.31 -7.95 -0.36
CA TYR A 156 9.99 -7.36 0.81
C TYR A 156 9.26 -6.08 1.21
N HIS A 157 8.95 -5.97 2.51
CA HIS A 157 8.28 -4.83 3.10
C HIS A 157 9.12 -4.33 4.28
N GLN A 158 9.79 -3.20 4.12
CA GLN A 158 10.51 -2.60 5.25
C GLN A 158 9.55 -2.30 6.40
N ARG A 159 9.92 -2.73 7.60
CA ARG A 159 9.13 -2.57 8.84
C ARG A 159 9.97 -1.86 9.89
N ASP A 160 9.30 -1.13 10.79
CA ASP A 160 9.93 -0.55 11.99
C ASP A 160 10.16 -1.64 13.04
N ASP A 161 9.23 -2.59 13.19
CA ASP A 161 9.36 -3.72 14.11
C ASP A 161 10.25 -4.81 13.49
N GLN A 162 11.44 -4.96 14.06
CA GLN A 162 12.43 -5.97 13.63
C GLN A 162 12.01 -7.41 13.95
N ASN A 163 11.02 -7.63 14.83
CA ASN A 163 10.53 -8.97 15.14
C ASN A 163 9.56 -9.51 14.08
N ILE A 164 9.06 -8.64 13.20
CA ILE A 164 8.16 -9.04 12.12
C ILE A 164 8.98 -9.36 10.88
N ASN A 165 8.76 -10.55 10.32
CA ASN A 165 9.42 -10.93 9.08
C ASN A 165 9.05 -9.95 7.95
N PRO A 166 10.03 -9.25 7.34
CA PRO A 166 9.76 -8.31 6.25
C PRO A 166 9.47 -8.99 4.92
N PHE A 167 9.71 -10.29 4.81
CA PHE A 167 9.50 -11.04 3.57
C PHE A 167 8.15 -11.74 3.56
N SER A 168 7.51 -11.74 2.41
CA SER A 168 6.30 -12.49 2.14
C SER A 168 6.41 -13.26 0.82
N PHE A 169 5.71 -14.38 0.75
CA PHE A 169 5.62 -15.21 -0.43
C PHE A 169 4.15 -15.50 -0.71
N SER A 170 3.72 -15.36 -1.96
CA SER A 170 2.36 -15.70 -2.38
C SER A 170 2.35 -16.49 -3.68
N LEU A 171 1.45 -17.47 -3.76
CA LEU A 171 1.10 -18.21 -4.95
C LEU A 171 -0.34 -17.85 -5.32
N ASN A 172 -0.52 -17.26 -6.50
CA ASN A 172 -1.84 -16.88 -6.97
C ASN A 172 -2.17 -17.66 -8.25
N PHE A 173 -3.42 -18.13 -8.33
CA PHE A 173 -3.95 -18.82 -9.50
C PHE A 173 -5.24 -18.15 -9.93
N GLY A 174 -5.38 -17.94 -11.24
CA GLY A 174 -6.56 -17.31 -11.82
C GLY A 174 -6.44 -15.79 -11.93
N TYR A 175 -7.46 -15.18 -12.52
CA TYR A 175 -7.55 -13.74 -12.62
C TYR A 175 -7.90 -13.18 -11.25
N ALA A 176 -7.07 -12.30 -10.71
CA ALA A 176 -7.44 -11.55 -9.52
C ALA A 176 -8.74 -10.78 -9.80
N ILE A 177 -9.79 -11.13 -9.08
CA ILE A 177 -11.12 -10.49 -9.21
C ILE A 177 -11.06 -9.00 -8.85
N LEU A 178 -10.01 -8.58 -8.15
CA LEU A 178 -9.67 -7.17 -7.89
C LEU A 178 -9.04 -6.53 -9.14
N ASN A 179 -9.77 -6.59 -10.25
CA ASN A 179 -9.37 -5.85 -11.43
C ASN A 179 -9.71 -4.37 -11.20
N ASN A 180 -8.70 -3.52 -11.16
CA ASN A 180 -8.84 -2.05 -11.09
C ASN A 180 -9.66 -1.44 -12.25
N ARG A 181 -10.18 -2.27 -13.17
CA ARG A 181 -11.04 -1.81 -14.28
C ARG A 181 -12.36 -1.21 -13.84
N ASN A 182 -12.81 -1.44 -12.61
CA ASN A 182 -14.05 -0.84 -12.10
C ASN A 182 -13.87 0.55 -11.50
N ILE A 183 -12.64 1.09 -11.51
CA ILE A 183 -12.36 2.47 -11.05
C ILE A 183 -12.17 3.42 -12.23
N GLU A 184 -12.15 2.91 -13.48
CA GLU A 184 -12.04 3.70 -14.72
C GLU A 184 -13.38 3.80 -15.45
N LYS A 185 -14.44 4.19 -14.74
CA LYS A 185 -15.67 4.72 -15.35
C LYS A 185 -16.03 6.04 -14.72
#